data_00c75626683060294dd326effd03d354
#
_entry.id   00c75626683060294dd326effd03d354
#
_cell.length_a   1.000
_cell.length_b   1.000
_cell.length_c   1.000
_cell.angle_alpha   90.00
_cell.angle_beta   90.00
_cell.angle_gamma   90.00
#
_symmetry.space_group_name_H-M   'P 1'
#
loop_
_entity.id
_entity.type
_entity.pdbx_description
1 polymer ?
#
loop_
_entity_poly.entity_id
_entity_poly.type
_entity_poly.pdbx_seq_one_letter_code
_entity_poly.pdbx_strand_id
1 'polypeptide(L)'
;FVHTPGYLVPPDWYLALPQRLRRSLEIPFGDQTLFQIVAVLISLVIFLAVLVWVVGLLLDTYREPIPKDAASGGWQRDSLAWRRFLVVLPLLPLTRLVKLFVDDVVNLTGLPLVVATYFFFIIWYIAAGFFFFYFFEALGRSGAELVVRLRGGCSTLQLQRVNTFVMPLCRAIGALAAVALGIQLLIELGLPANTVLAFSAVPGLAIGLGASKLLGNLFAGLSIQTDRPLRVGEFCRVGDNLGYITKIGLRSLEL
;
A
#
# COMPACT_ATOMS: atom_id res chain seq x y z
N PHE A 1 21.28 -2.60 45.00
CA PHE A 1 20.93 -2.91 43.61
C PHE A 1 21.26 -1.66 42.79
N VAL A 2 22.38 -1.72 42.06
CA VAL A 2 22.71 -0.69 41.06
C VAL A 2 21.73 -0.90 39.92
N HIS A 3 20.77 0.01 39.73
CA HIS A 3 19.92 0.01 38.55
C HIS A 3 20.80 0.32 37.34
N THR A 4 21.38 -0.72 36.73
CA THR A 4 21.87 -0.61 35.38
C THR A 4 20.65 -0.41 34.48
N PRO A 5 20.68 0.53 33.52
CA PRO A 5 19.52 0.84 32.67
C PRO A 5 19.13 -0.42 31.88
N GLY A 6 18.14 -1.16 32.38
CA GLY A 6 17.45 -2.26 31.69
C GLY A 6 18.28 -3.38 31.07
N TYR A 7 19.61 -3.29 31.03
CA TYR A 7 20.47 -4.30 30.47
C TYR A 7 20.83 -5.34 31.52
N LEU A 8 20.43 -6.60 31.31
CA LEU A 8 20.96 -7.73 32.07
C LEU A 8 22.49 -7.86 31.88
N VAL A 9 22.97 -7.56 30.64
CA VAL A 9 24.38 -7.44 30.29
C VAL A 9 24.52 -6.15 29.49
N PRO A 10 25.21 -5.13 30.01
CA PRO A 10 25.37 -3.86 29.29
C PRO A 10 26.20 -4.08 28.02
N PRO A 11 25.81 -3.53 26.86
CA PRO A 11 26.55 -3.66 25.63
C PRO A 11 27.93 -2.96 25.70
N ASP A 12 28.90 -3.46 24.92
CA ASP A 12 30.29 -2.99 24.95
C ASP A 12 30.43 -1.48 24.69
N TRP A 13 29.59 -0.89 23.82
CA TRP A 13 29.59 0.53 23.57
C TRP A 13 29.22 1.37 24.80
N TYR A 14 28.33 0.85 25.66
CA TYR A 14 27.93 1.51 26.90
C TYR A 14 29.06 1.43 27.95
N LEU A 15 29.78 0.28 27.97
CA LEU A 15 30.93 0.10 28.84
C LEU A 15 32.14 0.98 28.44
N ALA A 16 32.24 1.35 27.17
CA ALA A 16 33.28 2.26 26.65
C ALA A 16 33.07 3.74 27.04
N LEU A 17 31.88 4.12 27.53
CA LEU A 17 31.58 5.48 27.95
C LEU A 17 32.33 5.89 29.23
N PRO A 18 32.84 7.15 29.32
CA PRO A 18 33.45 7.68 30.54
C PRO A 18 32.51 7.59 31.73
N GLN A 19 33.01 7.23 32.91
CA GLN A 19 32.21 7.04 34.11
C GLN A 19 31.34 8.26 34.51
N ARG A 20 31.82 9.48 34.21
CA ARG A 20 31.07 10.72 34.48
C ARG A 20 29.79 10.81 33.64
N LEU A 21 29.90 10.50 32.35
CA LEU A 21 28.76 10.48 31.43
C LEU A 21 27.78 9.36 31.81
N ARG A 22 28.31 8.18 32.14
CA ARG A 22 27.48 7.05 32.57
C ARG A 22 26.63 7.39 33.78
N ARG A 23 27.19 8.01 34.83
CA ARG A 23 26.42 8.46 36.01
C ARG A 23 25.35 9.48 35.68
N SER A 24 25.60 10.41 34.74
CA SER A 24 24.58 11.38 34.32
C SER A 24 23.45 10.75 33.50
N LEU A 25 23.74 9.68 32.76
CA LEU A 25 22.76 8.95 31.95
C LEU A 25 21.92 7.96 32.78
N GLU A 26 22.46 7.51 33.93
CA GLU A 26 21.80 6.56 34.85
C GLU A 26 20.86 7.25 35.85
N ILE A 27 20.62 8.57 35.75
CA ILE A 27 19.67 9.26 36.63
C ILE A 27 18.29 8.64 36.44
N PRO A 28 17.70 8.04 37.49
CA PRO A 28 16.39 7.42 37.41
C PRO A 28 15.31 8.50 37.30
N PHE A 29 14.43 8.33 36.32
CA PHE A 29 13.25 9.17 36.15
C PHE A 29 12.00 8.26 36.12
N GLY A 30 11.46 7.92 37.31
CA GLY A 30 10.44 6.89 37.44
C GLY A 30 11.01 5.50 37.19
N ASP A 31 10.35 4.72 36.31
CA ASP A 31 10.77 3.39 35.92
C ASP A 31 11.83 3.36 34.79
N GLN A 32 12.20 4.54 34.25
CA GLN A 32 13.13 4.68 33.12
C GLN A 32 14.37 5.46 33.53
N THR A 33 15.45 5.29 32.78
CA THR A 33 16.64 6.12 32.91
C THR A 33 16.56 7.35 32.00
N LEU A 34 17.23 8.42 32.36
CA LEU A 34 17.29 9.64 31.55
C LEU A 34 17.83 9.35 30.14
N PHE A 35 18.78 8.41 30.02
CA PHE A 35 19.28 7.93 28.73
C PHE A 35 18.18 7.37 27.84
N GLN A 36 17.33 6.49 28.37
CA GLN A 36 16.22 5.86 27.64
C GLN A 36 15.25 6.92 27.12
N ILE A 37 14.86 7.86 27.95
CA ILE A 37 13.94 8.94 27.57
C ILE A 37 14.55 9.81 26.45
N VAL A 38 15.81 10.26 26.62
CA VAL A 38 16.49 11.10 25.63
C VAL A 38 16.68 10.36 24.30
N ALA A 39 17.11 9.08 24.34
CA ALA A 39 17.31 8.28 23.16
C ALA A 39 16.00 8.07 22.37
N VAL A 40 14.89 7.79 23.07
CA VAL A 40 13.57 7.68 22.45
C VAL A 40 13.11 9.00 21.85
N LEU A 41 13.26 10.11 22.55
CA LEU A 41 12.90 11.42 22.04
C LEU A 41 13.69 11.78 20.79
N ILE A 42 15.01 11.55 20.80
CA ILE A 42 15.86 11.80 19.62
C ILE A 42 15.43 10.90 18.45
N SER A 43 15.23 9.60 18.69
CA SER A 43 14.81 8.67 17.65
C SER A 43 13.44 9.04 17.07
N LEU A 44 12.51 9.47 17.92
CA LEU A 44 11.19 9.95 17.52
C LEU A 44 11.27 11.22 16.67
N VAL A 45 12.08 12.20 17.07
CA VAL A 45 12.28 13.46 16.32
C VAL A 45 12.88 13.17 14.95
N ILE A 46 13.92 12.32 14.88
CA ILE A 46 14.53 11.92 13.60
C ILE A 46 13.49 11.21 12.72
N PHE A 47 12.74 10.28 13.31
CA PHE A 47 11.71 9.54 12.59
C PHE A 47 10.61 10.46 12.04
N LEU A 48 10.10 11.38 12.86
CA LEU A 48 9.11 12.37 12.44
C LEU A 48 9.65 13.31 11.35
N ALA A 49 10.91 13.75 11.46
CA ALA A 49 11.55 14.58 10.44
C ALA A 49 11.62 13.84 9.09
N VAL A 50 12.01 12.56 9.11
CA VAL A 50 12.02 11.73 7.88
C VAL A 50 10.61 11.49 7.35
N LEU A 51 9.63 11.26 8.23
CA LEU A 51 8.23 11.09 7.83
C LEU A 51 7.70 12.36 7.13
N VAL A 52 7.93 13.53 7.72
CA VAL A 52 7.53 14.82 7.13
C VAL A 52 8.22 15.06 5.79
N TRP A 53 9.51 14.72 5.69
CA TRP A 53 10.26 14.81 4.45
C TRP A 53 9.70 13.88 3.36
N VAL A 54 9.40 12.62 3.69
CA VAL A 54 8.76 11.65 2.77
C VAL A 54 7.39 12.13 2.32
N VAL A 55 6.56 12.63 3.25
CA VAL A 55 5.24 13.20 2.92
C VAL A 55 5.40 14.43 2.02
N GLY A 56 6.37 15.30 2.29
CA GLY A 56 6.71 16.45 1.44
C GLY A 56 7.05 16.03 0.02
N LEU A 57 7.95 15.04 -0.14
CA LEU A 57 8.29 14.46 -1.45
C LEU A 57 7.07 13.86 -2.17
N LEU A 58 6.19 13.17 -1.44
CA LEU A 58 4.94 12.67 -2.02
C LEU A 58 4.05 13.80 -2.50
N LEU A 59 3.85 14.84 -1.69
CA LEU A 59 3.04 16.00 -2.07
C LEU A 59 3.62 16.73 -3.28
N ASP A 60 4.93 16.85 -3.39
CA ASP A 60 5.58 17.45 -4.55
C ASP A 60 5.32 16.64 -5.83
N THR A 61 5.30 15.30 -5.75
CA THR A 61 4.94 14.47 -6.91
C THR A 61 3.48 14.62 -7.34
N TYR A 62 2.60 15.12 -6.46
CA TYR A 62 1.21 15.46 -6.80
C TYR A 62 1.07 16.87 -7.37
N ARG A 63 2.00 17.78 -7.03
CA ARG A 63 2.00 19.17 -7.52
C ARG A 63 2.59 19.31 -8.92
N GLU A 64 3.36 18.34 -9.40
CA GLU A 64 3.92 18.41 -10.76
C GLU A 64 2.78 18.51 -11.80
N PRO A 65 2.76 19.56 -12.64
CA PRO A 65 1.70 19.74 -13.64
C PRO A 65 1.78 18.61 -14.67
N ILE A 66 0.62 18.02 -14.97
CA ILE A 66 0.53 16.98 -16.01
C ILE A 66 0.83 17.64 -17.34
N PRO A 67 1.86 17.20 -18.09
CA PRO A 67 2.18 17.76 -19.41
C PRO A 67 0.96 17.65 -20.32
N LYS A 68 0.60 18.75 -20.97
CA LYS A 68 -0.55 18.82 -21.89
C LYS A 68 -0.27 18.10 -23.21
N ASP A 69 0.99 17.87 -23.53
CA ASP A 69 1.40 17.25 -24.79
C ASP A 69 1.27 15.74 -24.71
N ALA A 70 0.32 15.20 -25.48
CA ALA A 70 -0.04 13.78 -25.46
C ALA A 70 1.13 12.82 -25.85
N ALA A 71 2.10 13.29 -26.61
CA ALA A 71 3.23 12.47 -27.08
C ALA A 71 4.30 12.22 -26.00
N SER A 72 4.53 13.17 -25.08
CA SER A 72 5.50 13.03 -23.98
C SER A 72 4.86 12.52 -22.68
N GLY A 73 3.53 12.55 -22.60
CA GLY A 73 2.78 12.30 -21.36
C GLY A 73 2.80 10.86 -20.86
N GLY A 74 3.08 9.85 -21.71
CA GLY A 74 3.14 8.44 -21.31
C GLY A 74 4.30 8.18 -20.36
N TRP A 75 5.51 8.43 -20.81
CA TRP A 75 6.73 8.18 -20.04
C TRP A 75 6.83 8.98 -18.74
N GLN A 76 6.37 10.23 -18.75
CA GLN A 76 6.44 11.10 -17.60
C GLN A 76 5.41 10.72 -16.52
N ARG A 77 4.24 10.21 -16.91
CA ARG A 77 3.24 9.67 -15.97
C ARG A 77 3.70 8.37 -15.30
N ASP A 78 4.41 7.51 -16.04
CA ASP A 78 4.93 6.26 -15.50
C ASP A 78 6.07 6.51 -14.52
N SER A 79 6.97 7.44 -14.85
CA SER A 79 8.04 7.85 -13.93
C SER A 79 7.48 8.41 -12.60
N LEU A 80 6.37 9.14 -12.63
CA LEU A 80 5.71 9.66 -11.43
C LEU A 80 5.13 8.56 -10.53
N ALA A 81 4.54 7.49 -11.11
CA ALA A 81 4.02 6.39 -10.32
C ALA A 81 5.13 5.61 -9.63
N TRP A 82 6.23 5.33 -10.36
CA TRP A 82 7.40 4.69 -9.77
C TRP A 82 8.11 5.59 -8.75
N ARG A 83 8.16 6.90 -8.96
CA ARG A 83 8.68 7.85 -7.95
C ARG A 83 7.88 7.79 -6.65
N ARG A 84 6.55 7.79 -6.70
CA ARG A 84 5.70 7.65 -5.50
C ARG A 84 5.96 6.34 -4.78
N PHE A 85 6.05 5.24 -5.50
CA PHE A 85 6.40 3.94 -4.94
C PHE A 85 7.79 3.95 -4.28
N LEU A 86 8.82 4.49 -4.98
CA LEU A 86 10.19 4.56 -4.48
C LEU A 86 10.33 5.47 -3.26
N VAL A 87 9.51 6.53 -3.15
CA VAL A 87 9.50 7.42 -1.98
C VAL A 87 8.93 6.71 -0.74
N VAL A 88 7.94 5.84 -0.90
CA VAL A 88 7.35 5.09 0.23
C VAL A 88 8.17 3.86 0.60
N LEU A 89 8.90 3.27 -0.34
CA LEU A 89 9.68 2.05 -0.13
C LEU A 89 10.61 2.09 1.09
N PRO A 90 11.42 3.14 1.32
CA PRO A 90 12.35 3.18 2.47
C PRO A 90 11.66 3.33 3.82
N LEU A 91 10.38 3.74 3.84
CA LEU A 91 9.65 3.93 5.09
C LEU A 91 9.40 2.61 5.83
N LEU A 92 9.20 1.51 5.10
CA LEU A 92 8.98 0.17 5.68
C LEU A 92 10.20 -0.34 6.46
N PRO A 93 11.41 -0.44 5.87
CA PRO A 93 12.57 -0.86 6.63
C PRO A 93 12.97 0.17 7.71
N LEU A 94 12.78 1.47 7.46
CA LEU A 94 13.09 2.50 8.43
C LEU A 94 12.26 2.36 9.72
N THR A 95 10.95 2.18 9.62
CA THR A 95 10.09 1.96 10.80
C THR A 95 10.51 0.71 11.57
N ARG A 96 10.90 -0.35 10.86
CA ARG A 96 11.38 -1.59 11.49
C ARG A 96 12.73 -1.40 12.18
N LEU A 97 13.66 -0.68 11.53
CA LEU A 97 14.98 -0.38 12.11
C LEU A 97 14.87 0.50 13.36
N VAL A 98 14.03 1.54 13.33
CA VAL A 98 13.81 2.40 14.51
C VAL A 98 13.18 1.60 15.65
N LYS A 99 12.22 0.72 15.34
CA LYS A 99 11.65 -0.17 16.36
C LYS A 99 12.70 -1.09 16.97
N LEU A 100 13.52 -1.76 16.15
CA LEU A 100 14.63 -2.60 16.64
C LEU A 100 15.62 -1.80 17.48
N PHE A 101 15.94 -0.57 17.09
CA PHE A 101 16.80 0.31 17.87
C PHE A 101 16.19 0.62 19.25
N VAL A 102 14.89 0.90 19.30
CA VAL A 102 14.18 1.16 20.57
C VAL A 102 14.12 -0.09 21.43
N ASP A 103 13.87 -1.25 20.85
CA ASP A 103 13.75 -2.51 21.58
C ASP A 103 15.12 -3.02 22.08
N ASP A 104 16.15 -3.05 21.21
CA ASP A 104 17.43 -3.72 21.48
C ASP A 104 18.48 -2.77 22.11
N VAL A 105 18.53 -1.51 21.68
CA VAL A 105 19.56 -0.55 22.13
C VAL A 105 19.08 0.27 23.30
N VAL A 106 17.84 0.78 23.26
CA VAL A 106 17.29 1.60 24.34
C VAL A 106 16.74 0.73 25.46
N ASN A 107 16.22 -0.45 25.12
CA ASN A 107 15.66 -1.44 26.03
C ASN A 107 14.63 -0.83 27.00
N LEU A 108 13.57 -0.25 26.42
CA LEU A 108 12.45 0.30 27.19
C LEU A 108 11.75 -0.79 28.00
N THR A 109 11.24 -0.41 29.16
CA THR A 109 10.46 -1.31 30.02
C THR A 109 9.11 -0.70 30.38
N GLY A 110 8.13 -1.55 30.68
CA GLY A 110 6.83 -1.12 31.15
C GLY A 110 5.96 -0.42 30.11
N LEU A 111 5.18 0.55 30.56
CA LEU A 111 4.18 1.26 29.76
C LEU A 111 4.76 2.00 28.54
N PRO A 112 5.92 2.70 28.62
CA PRO A 112 6.53 3.36 27.48
C PRO A 112 6.88 2.40 26.32
N LEU A 113 7.33 1.18 26.63
CA LEU A 113 7.60 0.14 25.61
C LEU A 113 6.32 -0.24 24.87
N VAL A 114 5.23 -0.44 25.60
CA VAL A 114 3.93 -0.82 25.01
C VAL A 114 3.44 0.28 24.07
N VAL A 115 3.46 1.54 24.52
CA VAL A 115 3.05 2.69 23.69
C VAL A 115 3.92 2.83 22.44
N ALA A 116 5.24 2.74 22.59
CA ALA A 116 6.17 2.81 21.45
C ALA A 116 5.93 1.68 20.45
N THR A 117 5.72 0.46 20.95
CA THR A 117 5.46 -0.71 20.10
C THR A 117 4.19 -0.53 19.26
N TYR A 118 3.07 -0.16 19.87
CA TYR A 118 1.83 0.09 19.14
C TYR A 118 1.95 1.26 18.15
N PHE A 119 2.65 2.34 18.53
CA PHE A 119 2.91 3.48 17.67
C PHE A 119 3.66 3.07 16.39
N PHE A 120 4.75 2.32 16.51
CA PHE A 120 5.51 1.83 15.36
C PHE A 120 4.72 0.80 14.54
N PHE A 121 3.92 -0.06 15.15
CA PHE A 121 3.03 -0.96 14.43
C PHE A 121 2.03 -0.20 13.56
N ILE A 122 1.32 0.76 14.13
CA ILE A 122 0.33 1.56 13.39
C ILE A 122 0.99 2.24 12.18
N ILE A 123 2.13 2.89 12.38
CA ILE A 123 2.83 3.57 11.28
C ILE A 123 3.30 2.58 10.22
N TRP A 124 3.82 1.43 10.64
CA TRP A 124 4.28 0.41 9.71
C TRP A 124 3.15 -0.13 8.83
N TYR A 125 1.98 -0.43 9.40
CA TYR A 125 0.83 -0.91 8.65
C TYR A 125 0.26 0.15 7.71
N ILE A 126 0.22 1.41 8.14
CA ILE A 126 -0.18 2.53 7.28
C ILE A 126 0.80 2.68 6.11
N ALA A 127 2.11 2.66 6.39
CA ALA A 127 3.14 2.73 5.35
C ALA A 127 3.06 1.53 4.38
N ALA A 128 2.81 0.32 4.89
CA ALA A 128 2.61 -0.87 4.08
C ALA A 128 1.36 -0.76 3.20
N GLY A 129 0.26 -0.20 3.71
CA GLY A 129 -0.94 0.06 2.92
C GLY A 129 -0.67 1.02 1.74
N PHE A 130 0.01 2.14 1.98
CA PHE A 130 0.43 3.05 0.92
C PHE A 130 1.41 2.41 -0.05
N PHE A 131 2.37 1.62 0.45
CA PHE A 131 3.32 0.88 -0.37
C PHE A 131 2.60 -0.04 -1.36
N PHE A 132 1.69 -0.90 -0.91
CA PHE A 132 0.95 -1.80 -1.79
C PHE A 132 0.06 -1.02 -2.76
N PHE A 133 -0.59 0.05 -2.32
CA PHE A 133 -1.41 0.88 -3.19
C PHE A 133 -0.59 1.48 -4.34
N TYR A 134 0.55 2.12 -4.06
CA TYR A 134 1.41 2.71 -5.09
C TYR A 134 2.13 1.66 -5.93
N PHE A 135 2.46 0.51 -5.35
CA PHE A 135 3.03 -0.62 -6.09
C PHE A 135 2.07 -1.11 -7.17
N PHE A 136 0.81 -1.39 -6.83
CA PHE A 136 -0.18 -1.83 -7.81
C PHE A 136 -0.52 -0.73 -8.80
N GLU A 137 -0.51 0.54 -8.41
CA GLU A 137 -0.66 1.66 -9.35
C GLU A 137 0.50 1.71 -10.36
N ALA A 138 1.73 1.57 -9.91
CA ALA A 138 2.91 1.54 -10.77
C ALA A 138 2.90 0.31 -11.70
N LEU A 139 2.58 -0.86 -11.15
CA LEU A 139 2.48 -2.11 -11.91
C LEU A 139 1.39 -2.03 -13.00
N GLY A 140 0.24 -1.43 -12.69
CA GLY A 140 -0.84 -1.26 -13.66
C GLY A 140 -0.44 -0.40 -14.85
N ARG A 141 0.32 0.66 -14.60
CA ARG A 141 0.83 1.54 -15.68
C ARG A 141 1.87 0.83 -16.54
N SER A 142 2.88 0.25 -15.91
CA SER A 142 3.93 -0.48 -16.63
C SER A 142 3.36 -1.70 -17.39
N GLY A 143 2.38 -2.40 -16.79
CA GLY A 143 1.68 -3.51 -17.44
C GLY A 143 0.89 -3.07 -18.66
N ALA A 144 0.20 -1.94 -18.61
CA ALA A 144 -0.52 -1.38 -19.75
C ALA A 144 0.42 -1.04 -20.90
N GLU A 145 1.57 -0.42 -20.63
CA GLU A 145 2.58 -0.15 -21.66
C GLU A 145 3.17 -1.42 -22.25
N LEU A 146 3.47 -2.42 -21.42
CA LEU A 146 4.01 -3.69 -21.90
C LEU A 146 3.05 -4.38 -22.85
N VAL A 147 1.75 -4.42 -22.52
CA VAL A 147 0.72 -5.02 -23.38
C VAL A 147 0.63 -4.31 -24.73
N VAL A 148 0.69 -2.98 -24.74
CA VAL A 148 0.65 -2.20 -26.00
C VAL A 148 1.90 -2.43 -26.83
N ARG A 149 3.08 -2.49 -26.23
CA ARG A 149 4.35 -2.78 -26.92
C ARG A 149 4.36 -4.18 -27.54
N LEU A 150 3.91 -5.19 -26.80
CA LEU A 150 3.86 -6.58 -27.29
C LEU A 150 2.91 -6.77 -28.47
N ARG A 151 1.86 -5.92 -28.59
CA ARG A 151 0.92 -5.94 -29.71
C ARG A 151 1.39 -5.15 -30.93
N GLY A 152 2.61 -4.61 -30.93
CA GLY A 152 3.21 -3.90 -32.08
C GLY A 152 2.58 -2.54 -32.39
N GLY A 153 1.76 -1.99 -31.50
CA GLY A 153 1.07 -0.73 -31.70
C GLY A 153 1.57 0.36 -30.74
N CYS A 154 2.18 1.41 -31.28
CA CYS A 154 2.54 2.62 -30.53
C CYS A 154 1.47 3.72 -30.58
N SER A 155 0.18 3.40 -30.82
CA SER A 155 -0.84 4.43 -30.89
C SER A 155 -1.28 4.88 -29.50
N THR A 156 -1.22 6.19 -29.25
CA THR A 156 -1.65 6.84 -28.00
C THR A 156 -3.11 6.49 -27.63
N LEU A 157 -3.97 6.25 -28.63
CA LEU A 157 -5.35 5.85 -28.45
C LEU A 157 -5.51 4.45 -27.86
N GLN A 158 -4.64 3.50 -28.24
CA GLN A 158 -4.66 2.14 -27.67
C GLN A 158 -4.20 2.15 -26.21
N LEU A 159 -3.17 2.93 -25.89
CA LEU A 159 -2.66 3.11 -24.53
C LEU A 159 -3.73 3.73 -23.61
N GLN A 160 -4.48 4.72 -24.11
CA GLN A 160 -5.59 5.31 -23.36
C GLN A 160 -6.70 4.29 -23.09
N ARG A 161 -7.09 3.47 -24.07
CA ARG A 161 -8.12 2.43 -23.88
C ARG A 161 -7.69 1.37 -22.88
N VAL A 162 -6.45 0.89 -22.95
CA VAL A 162 -5.92 -0.10 -22.00
C VAL A 162 -5.85 0.50 -20.59
N ASN A 163 -5.36 1.72 -20.46
CA ASN A 163 -5.30 2.42 -19.17
C ASN A 163 -6.68 2.62 -18.52
N THR A 164 -7.72 2.84 -19.31
CA THR A 164 -9.10 3.02 -18.79
C THR A 164 -9.61 1.79 -18.05
N PHE A 165 -9.16 0.58 -18.39
CA PHE A 165 -9.57 -0.66 -17.74
C PHE A 165 -8.54 -1.16 -16.72
N VAL A 166 -7.26 -1.14 -17.05
CA VAL A 166 -6.19 -1.71 -16.21
C VAL A 166 -5.97 -0.88 -14.96
N MET A 167 -5.97 0.45 -15.07
CA MET A 167 -5.71 1.34 -13.93
C MET A 167 -6.73 1.22 -12.79
N PRO A 168 -8.07 1.29 -13.05
CA PRO A 168 -9.03 1.10 -11.97
C PRO A 168 -8.93 -0.28 -11.33
N LEU A 169 -8.64 -1.32 -12.11
CA LEU A 169 -8.48 -2.69 -11.59
C LEU A 169 -7.27 -2.80 -10.66
N CYS A 170 -6.10 -2.30 -11.09
CA CYS A 170 -4.90 -2.31 -10.26
C CYS A 170 -5.06 -1.46 -8.99
N ARG A 171 -5.71 -0.29 -9.08
CA ARG A 171 -6.03 0.53 -7.90
C ARG A 171 -6.99 -0.18 -6.95
N ALA A 172 -7.98 -0.90 -7.48
CA ALA A 172 -8.91 -1.69 -6.66
C ALA A 172 -8.17 -2.81 -5.93
N ILE A 173 -7.25 -3.52 -6.59
CA ILE A 173 -6.41 -4.55 -5.97
C ILE A 173 -5.52 -3.93 -4.88
N GLY A 174 -4.88 -2.81 -5.16
CA GLY A 174 -4.06 -2.09 -4.18
C GLY A 174 -4.86 -1.60 -2.97
N ALA A 175 -6.08 -1.11 -3.20
CA ALA A 175 -7.00 -0.71 -2.13
C ALA A 175 -7.45 -1.92 -1.28
N LEU A 176 -7.76 -3.06 -1.91
CA LEU A 176 -8.09 -4.30 -1.20
C LEU A 176 -6.91 -4.80 -0.35
N ALA A 177 -5.69 -4.73 -0.86
CA ALA A 177 -4.49 -5.07 -0.10
C ALA A 177 -4.31 -4.13 1.11
N ALA A 178 -4.52 -2.82 0.94
CA ALA A 178 -4.46 -1.85 2.04
C ALA A 178 -5.54 -2.12 3.10
N VAL A 179 -6.77 -2.48 2.69
CA VAL A 179 -7.84 -2.86 3.61
C VAL A 179 -7.48 -4.14 4.38
N ALA A 180 -6.93 -5.15 3.71
CA ALA A 180 -6.48 -6.39 4.35
C ALA A 180 -5.41 -6.12 5.42
N LEU A 181 -4.45 -5.23 5.13
CA LEU A 181 -3.46 -4.78 6.12
C LEU A 181 -4.10 -4.01 7.27
N GLY A 182 -5.12 -3.18 7.01
CA GLY A 182 -5.88 -2.51 8.04
C GLY A 182 -6.60 -3.50 8.98
N ILE A 183 -7.18 -4.56 8.44
CA ILE A 183 -7.78 -5.66 9.20
C ILE A 183 -6.72 -6.34 10.08
N GLN A 184 -5.56 -6.64 9.52
CA GLN A 184 -4.46 -7.24 10.27
C GLN A 184 -3.98 -6.33 11.41
N LEU A 185 -3.87 -5.02 11.15
CA LEU A 185 -3.54 -4.04 12.19
C LEU A 185 -4.53 -4.09 13.36
N LEU A 186 -5.83 -4.15 13.09
CA LEU A 186 -6.86 -4.22 14.14
C LEU A 186 -6.69 -5.48 15.02
N ILE A 187 -6.33 -6.61 14.42
CA ILE A 187 -6.05 -7.86 15.13
C ILE A 187 -4.80 -7.70 16.01
N GLU A 188 -3.74 -7.12 15.50
CA GLU A 188 -2.49 -6.85 16.25
C GLU A 188 -2.69 -5.84 17.39
N LEU A 189 -3.65 -4.92 17.25
CA LEU A 189 -4.08 -4.01 18.33
C LEU A 189 -4.90 -4.70 19.44
N GLY A 190 -5.12 -6.03 19.31
CA GLY A 190 -5.78 -6.84 20.33
C GLY A 190 -7.29 -7.02 20.11
N LEU A 191 -7.83 -6.59 18.98
CA LEU A 191 -9.23 -6.88 18.65
C LEU A 191 -9.38 -8.37 18.31
N PRO A 192 -10.40 -9.07 18.85
CA PRO A 192 -10.64 -10.47 18.51
C PRO A 192 -10.87 -10.64 17.02
N ALA A 193 -10.16 -11.57 16.39
CA ALA A 193 -10.25 -11.81 14.96
C ALA A 193 -11.70 -12.04 14.47
N ASN A 194 -12.50 -12.76 15.26
CA ASN A 194 -13.92 -13.01 14.94
C ASN A 194 -14.73 -11.72 14.88
N THR A 195 -14.47 -10.76 15.77
CA THR A 195 -15.13 -9.45 15.76
C THR A 195 -14.76 -8.65 14.53
N VAL A 196 -13.47 -8.60 14.18
CA VAL A 196 -12.96 -7.87 13.01
C VAL A 196 -13.52 -8.49 11.73
N LEU A 197 -13.58 -9.82 11.62
CA LEU A 197 -14.17 -10.52 10.49
C LEU A 197 -15.67 -10.24 10.38
N ALA A 198 -16.41 -10.24 11.49
CA ALA A 198 -17.84 -9.95 11.49
C ALA A 198 -18.13 -8.52 10.97
N PHE A 199 -17.35 -7.52 11.41
CA PHE A 199 -17.48 -6.15 10.91
C PHE A 199 -17.07 -6.00 9.44
N SER A 200 -16.12 -6.80 8.95
CA SER A 200 -15.70 -6.76 7.54
C SER A 200 -16.67 -7.51 6.62
N ALA A 201 -17.48 -8.43 7.14
CA ALA A 201 -18.42 -9.23 6.36
C ALA A 201 -19.53 -8.37 5.73
N VAL A 202 -20.06 -7.39 6.46
CA VAL A 202 -21.17 -6.53 5.98
C VAL A 202 -20.76 -5.69 4.77
N PRO A 203 -19.67 -4.90 4.81
CA PRO A 203 -19.17 -4.20 3.63
C PRO A 203 -18.77 -5.16 2.49
N GLY A 204 -18.16 -6.31 2.82
CA GLY A 204 -17.79 -7.33 1.85
C GLY A 204 -19.01 -7.89 1.10
N LEU A 205 -20.09 -8.18 1.82
CA LEU A 205 -21.34 -8.64 1.22
C LEU A 205 -21.96 -7.56 0.32
N ALA A 206 -21.99 -6.31 0.78
CA ALA A 206 -22.51 -5.19 0.01
C ALA A 206 -21.75 -4.98 -1.32
N ILE A 207 -20.41 -5.03 -1.27
CA ILE A 207 -19.56 -4.98 -2.47
C ILE A 207 -19.81 -6.20 -3.36
N GLY A 208 -19.88 -7.41 -2.80
CA GLY A 208 -20.14 -8.64 -3.52
C GLY A 208 -21.46 -8.63 -4.26
N LEU A 209 -22.54 -8.22 -3.60
CA LEU A 209 -23.87 -8.08 -4.22
C LEU A 209 -23.86 -6.99 -5.32
N GLY A 210 -23.22 -5.85 -5.07
CA GLY A 210 -23.08 -4.80 -6.07
C GLY A 210 -22.28 -5.24 -7.30
N ALA A 211 -21.24 -6.05 -7.13
CA ALA A 211 -20.41 -6.57 -8.20
C ALA A 211 -21.03 -7.78 -8.93
N SER A 212 -22.00 -8.48 -8.33
CA SER A 212 -22.58 -9.73 -8.85
C SER A 212 -23.08 -9.60 -10.28
N LYS A 213 -23.81 -8.53 -10.60
CA LYS A 213 -24.33 -8.26 -11.96
C LYS A 213 -23.20 -8.03 -12.97
N LEU A 214 -22.12 -7.34 -12.57
CA LEU A 214 -20.94 -7.13 -13.41
C LEU A 214 -20.25 -8.45 -13.71
N LEU A 215 -20.03 -9.28 -12.69
CA LEU A 215 -19.42 -10.60 -12.82
C LEU A 215 -20.28 -11.51 -13.71
N GLY A 216 -21.60 -11.53 -13.51
CA GLY A 216 -22.52 -12.29 -14.35
C GLY A 216 -22.42 -11.89 -15.83
N ASN A 217 -22.38 -10.61 -16.15
CA ASN A 217 -22.21 -10.14 -17.52
C ASN A 217 -20.84 -10.49 -18.11
N LEU A 218 -19.76 -10.43 -17.30
CA LEU A 218 -18.42 -10.83 -17.75
C LEU A 218 -18.35 -12.33 -18.04
N PHE A 219 -18.89 -13.18 -17.17
CA PHE A 219 -18.93 -14.63 -17.37
C PHE A 219 -19.80 -15.00 -18.58
N ALA A 220 -20.94 -14.35 -18.76
CA ALA A 220 -21.77 -14.56 -19.96
C ALA A 220 -21.01 -14.20 -21.25
N GLY A 221 -20.33 -13.04 -21.26
CA GLY A 221 -19.52 -12.63 -22.42
C GLY A 221 -18.34 -13.58 -22.68
N LEU A 222 -17.68 -14.08 -21.62
CA LEU A 222 -16.60 -15.04 -21.73
C LEU A 222 -17.11 -16.39 -22.27
N SER A 223 -18.25 -16.87 -21.80
CA SER A 223 -18.89 -18.10 -22.29
C SER A 223 -19.22 -17.99 -23.78
N ILE A 224 -19.81 -16.88 -24.22
CA ILE A 224 -20.09 -16.63 -25.65
C ILE A 224 -18.80 -16.66 -26.49
N GLN A 225 -17.69 -16.11 -25.99
CA GLN A 225 -16.42 -16.13 -26.71
C GLN A 225 -15.74 -17.50 -26.74
N THR A 226 -15.91 -18.29 -25.65
CA THR A 226 -15.31 -19.63 -25.53
C THR A 226 -16.09 -20.64 -26.35
N ASP A 227 -17.37 -20.70 -26.16
CA ASP A 227 -18.26 -21.72 -26.79
C ASP A 227 -18.65 -21.34 -28.23
N ARG A 228 -18.49 -20.04 -28.57
CA ARG A 228 -18.80 -19.46 -29.88
C ARG A 228 -20.19 -19.84 -30.42
N PRO A 229 -21.25 -19.80 -29.60
CA PRO A 229 -22.61 -20.11 -30.04
C PRO A 229 -23.15 -19.09 -31.05
N LEU A 230 -22.54 -17.91 -31.10
CA LEU A 230 -22.85 -16.80 -32.01
C LEU A 230 -21.63 -16.38 -32.80
N ARG A 231 -21.79 -16.10 -34.10
CA ARG A 231 -20.72 -15.64 -34.98
C ARG A 231 -21.05 -14.28 -35.57
N VAL A 232 -20.01 -13.47 -35.79
CA VAL A 232 -20.17 -12.18 -36.50
C VAL A 232 -20.66 -12.47 -37.92
N GLY A 233 -21.73 -11.78 -38.32
CA GLY A 233 -22.40 -11.98 -39.62
C GLY A 233 -23.60 -12.91 -39.56
N GLU A 234 -23.88 -13.59 -38.44
CA GLU A 234 -25.10 -14.40 -38.29
C GLU A 234 -26.32 -13.54 -38.01
N PHE A 235 -27.46 -13.94 -38.57
CA PHE A 235 -28.75 -13.33 -38.27
C PHE A 235 -29.36 -13.97 -37.02
N CYS A 236 -29.58 -13.15 -36.01
CA CYS A 236 -30.13 -13.64 -34.75
C CYS A 236 -31.20 -12.71 -34.19
N ARG A 237 -31.99 -13.27 -33.27
CA ARG A 237 -32.97 -12.53 -32.48
C ARG A 237 -32.49 -12.46 -31.03
N VAL A 238 -32.31 -11.25 -30.51
CA VAL A 238 -31.96 -11.01 -29.11
C VAL A 238 -33.08 -10.19 -28.46
N GLY A 239 -33.92 -10.87 -27.67
CA GLY A 239 -35.14 -10.25 -27.16
C GLY A 239 -36.10 -9.87 -28.30
N ASP A 240 -36.45 -8.59 -28.37
CA ASP A 240 -37.35 -8.05 -29.41
C ASP A 240 -36.61 -7.55 -30.64
N ASN A 241 -35.27 -7.50 -30.61
CA ASN A 241 -34.48 -7.00 -31.71
C ASN A 241 -34.01 -8.13 -32.62
N LEU A 242 -34.17 -7.94 -33.94
CA LEU A 242 -33.72 -8.82 -35.00
C LEU A 242 -32.63 -8.11 -35.80
N GLY A 243 -31.49 -8.79 -36.05
CA GLY A 243 -30.42 -8.17 -36.81
C GLY A 243 -29.25 -9.12 -37.06
N TYR A 244 -28.27 -8.62 -37.81
CA TYR A 244 -26.99 -9.30 -38.03
C TYR A 244 -26.01 -8.88 -36.95
N ILE A 245 -25.27 -9.82 -36.39
CA ILE A 245 -24.23 -9.55 -35.40
C ILE A 245 -23.08 -8.82 -36.09
N THR A 246 -22.86 -7.56 -35.74
CA THR A 246 -21.75 -6.76 -36.24
C THR A 246 -20.50 -6.91 -35.38
N LYS A 247 -20.68 -7.04 -34.04
CA LYS A 247 -19.57 -7.18 -33.13
C LYS A 247 -19.96 -7.89 -31.85
N ILE A 248 -19.09 -8.77 -31.37
CA ILE A 248 -19.22 -9.46 -30.09
C ILE A 248 -18.17 -8.88 -29.13
N GLY A 249 -18.64 -8.16 -28.10
CA GLY A 249 -17.83 -7.64 -27.01
C GLY A 249 -17.89 -8.53 -25.77
N LEU A 250 -17.07 -8.24 -24.76
CA LEU A 250 -17.07 -8.95 -23.48
C LEU A 250 -18.36 -8.75 -22.66
N ARG A 251 -19.11 -7.69 -22.92
CA ARG A 251 -20.31 -7.31 -22.16
C ARG A 251 -21.48 -6.92 -23.04
N SER A 252 -21.27 -6.67 -24.29
CA SER A 252 -22.27 -6.17 -25.23
C SER A 252 -22.16 -6.86 -26.56
N LEU A 253 -23.30 -7.02 -27.22
CA LEU A 253 -23.44 -7.53 -28.56
C LEU A 253 -24.04 -6.42 -29.40
N GLU A 254 -23.41 -6.09 -30.54
CA GLU A 254 -23.90 -5.10 -31.48
C GLU A 254 -24.62 -5.85 -32.62
N LEU A 255 -25.85 -5.49 -32.84
CA LEU A 255 -26.71 -5.99 -33.94
C LEU A 255 -26.75 -4.98 -35.08
#